data_036b5a7e27d58a6a852a766d527b8f8c
#
_entry.id   036b5a7e27d58a6a852a766d527b8f8c
#
_cell.length_a   1.000
_cell.length_b   1.000
_cell.length_c   1.000
_cell.angle_alpha   90.00
_cell.angle_beta   90.00
_cell.angle_gamma   90.00
#
_symmetry.space_group_name_H-M   'P 1'
#
loop_
_entity.id
_entity.type
_entity.pdbx_description
1 polymer ?
#
loop_
_entity_poly.entity_id
_entity_poly.type
_entity_poly.pdbx_seq_one_letter_code
_entity_poly.pdbx_strand_id
1 'polypeptide(L)'
;AIFVGDFFENVLIVGVTPSAIELYETINRYYYYGYKCYGFIDDNTTKLNGSKYLGKLDALESILIEGNIDEVMITLPANEALQIKACLSICDMHKTKARIVPDLQQYVDASVQVNNIGLLPVINIRALPLDKPENKILKRGFDILFSLLFFILLGWWLLPIISLLIRLSSRGPAIFKQERWGLNNEKITCYKFRTMVSSSNDIDEEGNYNQATKNDPRITAIGAFMRKTNMDELPQFWNVLMGDMSVVGPRPHPTPLNMASMHTIDNYMLRHIVTPGITGWAQVNGCRGETKAPGSMQKRVNFDLYYIHRWTFWLDCQIILQTIINLMRGDQ
;
A
#
# COMPACT_ATOMS: atom_id res chain seq x y z
N ALA A 1 8.84 8.83 49.11
CA ALA A 1 7.82 9.51 48.23
C ALA A 1 8.59 10.11 47.06
N ILE A 2 8.53 9.43 45.92
CA ILE A 2 9.07 9.94 44.65
C ILE A 2 8.02 10.94 44.17
N PHE A 3 8.42 12.19 44.00
CA PHE A 3 7.64 13.24 43.34
C PHE A 3 7.33 12.77 41.89
N VAL A 4 6.13 12.31 41.67
CA VAL A 4 5.54 12.23 40.33
C VAL A 4 5.01 13.63 40.06
N GLY A 5 5.91 14.53 39.62
CA GLY A 5 5.52 15.82 39.08
C GLY A 5 4.68 15.57 37.82
N ASP A 6 3.65 16.36 37.64
CA ASP A 6 2.77 16.32 36.46
C ASP A 6 3.59 16.52 35.18
N PHE A 7 3.93 15.41 34.49
CA PHE A 7 4.61 15.40 33.20
C PHE A 7 3.65 15.67 32.03
N PHE A 8 2.54 16.34 32.27
CA PHE A 8 1.57 16.66 31.22
C PHE A 8 1.77 18.08 30.73
N GLU A 9 1.95 18.24 29.42
CA GLU A 9 1.91 19.55 28.75
C GLU A 9 0.44 19.95 28.58
N ASN A 10 0.08 21.13 29.10
CA ASN A 10 -1.26 21.71 28.94
C ASN A 10 -1.39 22.33 27.56
N VAL A 11 -2.31 21.80 26.77
CA VAL A 11 -2.54 22.19 25.39
C VAL A 11 -3.82 23.03 25.27
N LEU A 12 -3.71 24.19 24.65
CA LEU A 12 -4.85 25.01 24.21
C LEU A 12 -5.11 24.74 22.74
N ILE A 13 -6.35 24.44 22.38
CA ILE A 13 -6.77 24.22 20.98
C ILE A 13 -7.42 25.51 20.45
N VAL A 14 -6.96 25.97 19.28
CA VAL A 14 -7.48 27.16 18.59
C VAL A 14 -8.21 26.75 17.32
N GLY A 15 -9.51 27.00 17.27
CA GLY A 15 -10.41 26.58 16.20
C GLY A 15 -11.14 25.28 16.50
N VAL A 16 -12.41 25.21 16.11
CA VAL A 16 -13.29 24.04 16.28
C VAL A 16 -13.58 23.42 14.92
N THR A 17 -12.59 22.68 14.41
CA THR A 17 -12.68 21.94 13.14
C THR A 17 -12.83 20.44 13.41
N PRO A 18 -13.19 19.62 12.40
CA PRO A 18 -13.16 18.17 12.55
C PRO A 18 -11.83 17.64 13.09
N SER A 19 -10.70 18.20 12.65
CA SER A 19 -9.37 17.88 13.16
C SER A 19 -9.17 18.26 14.63
N ALA A 20 -9.81 19.33 15.11
CA ALA A 20 -9.79 19.69 16.53
C ALA A 20 -10.52 18.66 17.40
N ILE A 21 -11.64 18.15 16.93
CA ILE A 21 -12.41 17.10 17.61
C ILE A 21 -11.59 15.81 17.74
N GLU A 22 -11.00 15.37 16.64
CA GLU A 22 -10.15 14.18 16.64
C GLU A 22 -8.91 14.35 17.52
N LEU A 23 -8.28 15.53 17.46
CA LEU A 23 -7.14 15.87 18.31
C LEU A 23 -7.52 15.75 19.79
N TYR A 24 -8.65 16.35 20.17
CA TYR A 24 -9.17 16.28 21.53
C TYR A 24 -9.45 14.83 21.97
N GLU A 25 -10.14 14.06 21.14
CA GLU A 25 -10.40 12.63 21.41
C GLU A 25 -9.11 11.83 21.53
N THR A 26 -8.13 12.12 20.67
CA THR A 26 -6.82 11.45 20.67
C THR A 26 -6.05 11.76 21.94
N ILE A 27 -5.98 13.04 22.37
CA ILE A 27 -5.34 13.45 23.62
C ILE A 27 -5.99 12.75 24.82
N ASN A 28 -7.32 12.68 24.87
CA ASN A 28 -8.03 12.04 25.98
C ASN A 28 -7.89 10.51 25.97
N ARG A 29 -7.88 9.87 24.80
CA ARG A 29 -7.75 8.40 24.65
C ARG A 29 -6.33 7.93 24.96
N TYR A 30 -5.33 8.71 24.57
CA TYR A 30 -3.92 8.34 24.66
C TYR A 30 -3.16 9.28 25.62
N TYR A 31 -3.64 9.37 26.87
CA TYR A 31 -3.07 10.21 27.92
C TYR A 31 -1.54 10.00 28.13
N TYR A 32 -1.02 8.82 27.76
CA TYR A 32 0.41 8.51 27.85
C TYR A 32 1.30 9.27 26.84
N TYR A 33 0.72 10.02 25.89
CA TYR A 33 1.49 10.96 25.08
C TYR A 33 1.93 12.21 25.86
N GLY A 34 1.46 12.37 27.10
CA GLY A 34 1.89 13.47 27.97
C GLY A 34 1.17 14.80 27.70
N TYR A 35 0.07 14.79 26.92
CA TYR A 35 -0.74 15.97 26.67
C TYR A 35 -2.03 15.97 27.51
N LYS A 36 -2.42 17.18 27.94
CA LYS A 36 -3.71 17.43 28.61
C LYS A 36 -4.38 18.63 27.97
N CYS A 37 -5.60 18.46 27.47
CA CYS A 37 -6.35 19.56 26.91
C CYS A 37 -6.81 20.51 28.01
N TYR A 38 -6.34 21.75 27.96
CA TYR A 38 -6.75 22.84 28.87
C TYR A 38 -8.13 23.40 28.50
N GLY A 39 -8.42 23.48 27.20
CA GLY A 39 -9.66 23.94 26.62
C GLY A 39 -9.47 24.40 25.18
N PHE A 40 -10.49 25.07 24.64
CA PHE A 40 -10.36 25.69 23.32
C PHE A 40 -11.02 27.05 23.22
N ILE A 41 -10.58 27.76 22.18
CA ILE A 41 -11.09 29.05 21.75
C ILE A 41 -11.51 28.98 20.29
N ASP A 42 -12.64 29.62 19.96
CA ASP A 42 -13.15 29.75 18.59
C ASP A 42 -14.14 30.92 18.52
N ASP A 43 -14.14 31.62 17.41
CA ASP A 43 -15.12 32.70 17.18
C ASP A 43 -16.55 32.15 16.97
N ASN A 44 -16.64 30.91 16.46
CA ASN A 44 -17.88 30.18 16.33
C ASN A 44 -18.14 29.31 17.56
N THR A 45 -19.13 29.66 18.37
CA THR A 45 -19.46 29.02 19.65
C THR A 45 -20.01 27.59 19.54
N THR A 46 -19.81 26.90 18.43
CA THR A 46 -20.37 25.57 18.15
C THR A 46 -19.54 24.42 18.72
N LYS A 47 -19.99 23.95 19.87
CA LYS A 47 -20.09 22.54 20.32
C LYS A 47 -18.88 21.66 20.19
N LEU A 48 -18.10 21.63 21.24
CA LEU A 48 -17.33 20.45 21.59
C LEU A 48 -17.93 19.84 22.86
N ASN A 49 -18.67 18.76 22.72
CA ASN A 49 -19.26 18.07 23.86
C ASN A 49 -18.18 17.61 24.84
N GLY A 50 -18.21 18.10 26.05
CA GLY A 50 -17.37 17.65 27.15
C GLY A 50 -16.05 18.39 27.38
N SER A 51 -15.71 19.39 26.59
CA SER A 51 -14.51 20.16 26.74
C SER A 51 -14.79 21.63 27.12
N LYS A 52 -13.80 22.29 27.71
CA LYS A 52 -13.97 23.61 28.27
C LYS A 52 -13.79 24.68 27.17
N TYR A 53 -14.89 25.32 26.75
CA TYR A 53 -14.79 26.50 25.92
C TYR A 53 -14.34 27.69 26.77
N LEU A 54 -13.29 28.37 26.31
CA LEU A 54 -12.62 29.44 27.06
C LEU A 54 -12.89 30.85 26.51
N GLY A 55 -13.41 30.93 25.28
CA GLY A 55 -13.73 32.23 24.67
C GLY A 55 -13.44 32.28 23.17
N LYS A 56 -13.46 33.47 22.61
CA LYS A 56 -13.15 33.76 21.22
C LYS A 56 -11.64 33.87 21.00
N LEU A 57 -11.21 34.00 19.73
CA LEU A 57 -9.79 34.12 19.37
C LEU A 57 -9.11 35.33 20.01
N ASP A 58 -9.82 36.43 20.26
CA ASP A 58 -9.30 37.59 20.96
C ASP A 58 -8.97 37.35 22.44
N ALA A 59 -9.50 36.30 23.05
CA ALA A 59 -9.16 35.89 24.40
C ALA A 59 -7.80 35.13 24.49
N LEU A 60 -7.13 34.81 23.39
CA LEU A 60 -5.91 34.03 23.37
C LEU A 60 -4.82 34.63 24.28
N GLU A 61 -4.58 35.93 24.16
CA GLU A 61 -3.55 36.63 24.92
C GLU A 61 -3.79 36.57 26.44
N SER A 62 -5.03 36.86 26.87
CA SER A 62 -5.41 36.81 28.30
C SER A 62 -5.26 35.39 28.86
N ILE A 63 -5.65 34.37 28.07
CA ILE A 63 -5.53 32.96 28.48
C ILE A 63 -4.06 32.54 28.62
N LEU A 64 -3.17 33.00 27.73
CA LEU A 64 -1.72 32.71 27.85
C LEU A 64 -1.08 33.40 29.05
N ILE A 65 -1.57 34.58 29.44
CA ILE A 65 -1.06 35.30 30.61
C ILE A 65 -1.54 34.66 31.92
N GLU A 66 -2.80 34.25 31.99
CA GLU A 66 -3.44 33.76 33.23
C GLU A 66 -3.33 32.22 33.35
N GLY A 67 -3.21 31.51 32.23
CA GLY A 67 -3.21 30.05 32.16
C GLY A 67 -1.80 29.48 32.17
N ASN A 68 -1.67 28.28 32.70
CA ASN A 68 -0.43 27.49 32.57
C ASN A 68 -0.51 26.67 31.29
N ILE A 69 -0.32 27.35 30.14
CA ILE A 69 -0.38 26.74 28.80
C ILE A 69 1.05 26.50 28.31
N ASP A 70 1.36 25.24 28.04
CA ASP A 70 2.69 24.85 27.53
C ASP A 70 2.73 24.90 25.99
N GLU A 71 1.59 24.61 25.33
CA GLU A 71 1.53 24.54 23.88
C GLU A 71 0.15 24.96 23.35
N VAL A 72 0.15 25.65 22.19
CA VAL A 72 -1.05 26.03 21.44
C VAL A 72 -1.11 25.22 20.14
N MET A 73 -2.21 24.50 19.93
CA MET A 73 -2.46 23.74 18.69
C MET A 73 -3.52 24.45 17.86
N ILE A 74 -3.11 25.01 16.72
CA ILE A 74 -3.95 25.81 15.83
C ILE A 74 -4.54 24.87 14.78
N THR A 75 -5.86 24.72 14.80
CA THR A 75 -6.64 23.88 13.87
C THR A 75 -7.48 24.69 12.89
N LEU A 76 -7.28 26.00 12.85
CA LEU A 76 -7.97 26.88 11.92
C LEU A 76 -7.74 26.48 10.46
N PRO A 77 -8.75 26.59 9.58
CA PRO A 77 -8.61 26.24 8.18
C PRO A 77 -7.65 27.19 7.44
N ALA A 78 -6.98 26.69 6.40
CA ALA A 78 -5.91 27.41 5.70
C ALA A 78 -6.37 28.73 5.03
N ASN A 79 -7.67 28.89 4.76
CA ASN A 79 -8.25 30.15 4.27
C ASN A 79 -8.28 31.28 5.33
N GLU A 80 -8.08 30.94 6.60
CA GLU A 80 -8.00 31.90 7.71
C GLU A 80 -6.55 32.28 8.04
N ALA A 81 -5.70 32.41 7.03
CA ALA A 81 -4.27 32.66 7.19
C ALA A 81 -3.93 33.91 8.03
N LEU A 82 -4.77 34.94 8.01
CA LEU A 82 -4.57 36.15 8.83
C LEU A 82 -4.75 35.87 10.33
N GLN A 83 -5.77 35.11 10.68
CA GLN A 83 -6.03 34.71 12.07
C GLN A 83 -4.93 33.76 12.57
N ILE A 84 -4.52 32.80 11.73
CA ILE A 84 -3.38 31.90 12.06
C ILE A 84 -2.12 32.73 12.36
N LYS A 85 -1.77 33.70 11.52
CA LYS A 85 -0.61 34.57 11.73
C LYS A 85 -0.74 35.39 13.01
N ALA A 86 -1.94 35.92 13.31
CA ALA A 86 -2.19 36.66 14.55
C ALA A 86 -1.98 35.77 15.77
N CYS A 87 -2.53 34.55 15.77
CA CYS A 87 -2.34 33.58 16.85
C CYS A 87 -0.86 33.22 17.05
N LEU A 88 -0.11 32.96 15.96
CA LEU A 88 1.33 32.68 16.02
C LEU A 88 2.10 33.86 16.64
N SER A 89 1.80 35.11 16.21
CA SER A 89 2.45 36.29 16.75
C SER A 89 2.20 36.46 18.26
N ILE A 90 0.99 36.18 18.74
CA ILE A 90 0.66 36.20 20.17
C ILE A 90 1.43 35.12 20.92
N CYS A 91 1.47 33.90 20.39
CA CYS A 91 2.24 32.80 21.00
C CYS A 91 3.74 33.12 21.08
N ASP A 92 4.32 33.72 20.05
CA ASP A 92 5.72 34.13 20.01
C ASP A 92 6.03 35.19 21.08
N MET A 93 5.14 36.20 21.24
CA MET A 93 5.30 37.23 22.29
C MET A 93 5.30 36.64 23.71
N HIS A 94 4.48 35.63 23.95
CA HIS A 94 4.38 34.97 25.26
C HIS A 94 5.29 33.74 25.39
N LYS A 95 6.17 33.48 24.42
CA LYS A 95 7.13 32.35 24.40
C LYS A 95 6.44 30.97 24.55
N THR A 96 5.19 30.87 24.11
CA THR A 96 4.43 29.62 24.12
C THR A 96 4.64 28.88 22.81
N LYS A 97 4.89 27.58 22.86
CA LYS A 97 5.03 26.77 21.65
C LYS A 97 3.71 26.77 20.86
N ALA A 98 3.78 26.92 19.54
CA ALA A 98 2.62 26.84 18.67
C ALA A 98 2.84 25.81 17.56
N ARG A 99 1.83 24.97 17.29
CA ARG A 99 1.80 24.02 16.17
C ARG A 99 0.54 24.21 15.36
N ILE A 100 0.67 24.08 14.05
CA ILE A 100 -0.49 24.06 13.14
C ILE A 100 -0.87 22.61 12.91
N VAL A 101 -2.13 22.27 13.15
CA VAL A 101 -2.71 20.96 12.87
C VAL A 101 -3.62 21.12 11.64
N PRO A 102 -3.12 20.78 10.44
CA PRO A 102 -3.89 20.98 9.21
C PRO A 102 -5.04 19.98 9.13
N ASP A 103 -6.18 20.42 8.56
CA ASP A 103 -7.29 19.54 8.26
C ASP A 103 -7.01 18.73 6.98
N LEU A 104 -6.46 17.55 7.15
CA LEU A 104 -6.13 16.63 6.06
C LEU A 104 -7.11 15.46 5.93
N GLN A 105 -8.07 15.33 6.84
CA GLN A 105 -8.98 14.18 6.90
C GLN A 105 -9.80 14.01 5.61
N GLN A 106 -10.21 15.12 5.01
CA GLN A 106 -10.95 15.09 3.75
C GLN A 106 -10.16 14.50 2.56
N TYR A 107 -8.84 14.32 2.73
CA TYR A 107 -7.95 13.81 1.67
C TYR A 107 -7.35 12.44 1.98
N VAL A 108 -7.54 11.89 3.19
CA VAL A 108 -6.67 10.79 3.67
C VAL A 108 -7.44 9.73 4.46
N ASP A 109 -7.46 8.53 3.91
CA ASP A 109 -7.77 7.29 4.66
C ASP A 109 -6.51 6.59 5.22
N ALA A 110 -5.32 7.18 5.07
CA ALA A 110 -4.03 6.54 5.35
C ALA A 110 -3.00 7.49 6.01
N SER A 111 -1.89 6.96 6.46
CA SER A 111 -0.80 7.69 7.13
C SER A 111 -0.22 8.82 6.27
N VAL A 112 -0.30 10.04 6.76
CA VAL A 112 0.31 11.23 6.19
C VAL A 112 1.79 11.30 6.60
N GLN A 113 2.67 11.60 5.65
CA GLN A 113 4.07 11.91 5.94
C GLN A 113 4.38 13.34 5.50
N VAL A 114 5.02 14.10 6.38
CA VAL A 114 5.52 15.43 6.05
C VAL A 114 7.00 15.30 5.70
N ASN A 115 7.34 15.63 4.47
CA ASN A 115 8.70 15.67 3.97
C ASN A 115 9.07 17.12 3.63
N ASN A 116 10.37 17.45 3.60
CA ASN A 116 10.82 18.76 3.16
C ASN A 116 11.51 18.66 1.79
N ILE A 117 11.12 19.51 0.86
CA ILE A 117 11.86 19.75 -0.37
C ILE A 117 12.55 21.11 -0.22
N GLY A 118 13.81 21.09 0.18
CA GLY A 118 14.51 22.28 0.62
C GLY A 118 13.86 22.85 1.90
N LEU A 119 13.35 24.08 1.85
CA LEU A 119 12.64 24.73 2.95
C LEU A 119 11.11 24.59 2.89
N LEU A 120 10.59 23.94 1.84
CA LEU A 120 9.15 23.78 1.65
C LEU A 120 8.69 22.46 2.29
N PRO A 121 7.77 22.50 3.28
CA PRO A 121 7.11 21.29 3.77
C PRO A 121 6.17 20.75 2.70
N VAL A 122 6.34 19.48 2.34
CA VAL A 122 5.48 18.75 1.40
C VAL A 122 4.77 17.64 2.15
N ILE A 123 3.44 17.70 2.11
CA ILE A 123 2.59 16.70 2.74
C ILE A 123 2.34 15.57 1.75
N ASN A 124 2.91 14.41 2.02
CA ASN A 124 2.67 13.22 1.22
C ASN A 124 1.43 12.48 1.79
N ILE A 125 0.32 12.61 1.07
CA ILE A 125 -1.00 12.09 1.48
C ILE A 125 -1.07 10.55 1.35
N ARG A 126 -0.21 9.96 0.52
CA ARG A 126 -0.16 8.51 0.26
C ARG A 126 1.29 8.02 0.31
N ALA A 127 1.96 8.28 1.42
CA ALA A 127 3.32 7.80 1.60
C ALA A 127 3.34 6.26 1.68
N LEU A 128 4.10 5.65 0.80
CA LEU A 128 4.25 4.19 0.78
C LEU A 128 5.60 3.78 1.39
N PRO A 129 5.66 2.64 2.08
CA PRO A 129 6.93 2.13 2.59
C PRO A 129 7.99 1.97 1.49
N LEU A 130 7.57 1.55 0.28
CA LEU A 130 8.45 1.37 -0.88
C LEU A 130 8.83 2.68 -1.59
N ASP A 131 8.35 3.85 -1.16
CA ASP A 131 8.84 5.14 -1.66
C ASP A 131 10.22 5.48 -1.08
N LYS A 132 10.55 4.93 0.09
CA LYS A 132 11.85 5.11 0.74
C LYS A 132 12.97 4.41 -0.05
N PRO A 133 14.07 5.12 -0.40
CA PRO A 133 15.17 4.54 -1.17
C PRO A 133 15.77 3.29 -0.52
N GLU A 134 15.89 3.29 0.81
CA GLU A 134 16.44 2.16 1.57
C GLU A 134 15.62 0.89 1.35
N ASN A 135 14.31 1.02 1.37
CA ASN A 135 13.37 -0.09 1.17
C ASN A 135 13.39 -0.59 -0.28
N LYS A 136 13.49 0.32 -1.26
CA LYS A 136 13.64 -0.05 -2.68
C LYS A 136 14.93 -0.84 -2.91
N ILE A 137 16.05 -0.36 -2.35
CA ILE A 137 17.35 -1.02 -2.48
C ILE A 137 17.32 -2.40 -1.80
N LEU A 138 16.79 -2.47 -0.56
CA LEU A 138 16.66 -3.73 0.17
C LEU A 138 15.83 -4.75 -0.60
N LYS A 139 14.65 -4.32 -1.08
CA LYS A 139 13.76 -5.19 -1.86
C LYS A 139 14.41 -5.65 -3.15
N ARG A 140 15.00 -4.75 -3.92
CA ARG A 140 15.66 -5.07 -5.18
C ARG A 140 16.87 -6.00 -4.97
N GLY A 141 17.67 -5.74 -3.94
CA GLY A 141 18.80 -6.60 -3.56
C GLY A 141 18.34 -8.02 -3.21
N PHE A 142 17.26 -8.14 -2.44
CA PHE A 142 16.63 -9.42 -2.13
C PHE A 142 16.12 -10.15 -3.38
N ASP A 143 15.41 -9.45 -4.26
CA ASP A 143 14.86 -10.00 -5.51
C ASP A 143 15.97 -10.58 -6.40
N ILE A 144 17.07 -9.82 -6.57
CA ILE A 144 18.24 -10.27 -7.35
C ILE A 144 18.88 -11.49 -6.69
N LEU A 145 19.18 -11.42 -5.40
CA LEU A 145 19.83 -12.51 -4.67
C LEU A 145 19.01 -13.80 -4.73
N PHE A 146 17.71 -13.70 -4.47
CA PHE A 146 16.79 -14.84 -4.48
C PHE A 146 16.69 -15.46 -5.88
N SER A 147 16.61 -14.63 -6.92
CA SER A 147 16.55 -15.11 -8.31
C SER A 147 17.85 -15.74 -8.77
N LEU A 148 19.00 -15.16 -8.41
CA LEU A 148 20.31 -15.76 -8.70
C LEU A 148 20.45 -17.11 -8.00
N LEU A 149 20.07 -17.19 -6.72
CA LEU A 149 20.09 -18.45 -5.96
C LEU A 149 19.20 -19.51 -6.63
N PHE A 150 18.00 -19.12 -7.08
CA PHE A 150 17.14 -20.02 -7.86
C PHE A 150 17.84 -20.53 -9.11
N PHE A 151 18.45 -19.66 -9.93
CA PHE A 151 19.13 -20.08 -11.16
C PHE A 151 20.35 -20.96 -10.89
N ILE A 152 21.14 -20.68 -9.87
CA ILE A 152 22.34 -21.46 -9.50
C ILE A 152 21.95 -22.85 -8.96
N LEU A 153 20.92 -22.93 -8.12
CA LEU A 153 20.55 -24.21 -7.49
C LEU A 153 19.62 -25.07 -8.35
N LEU A 154 18.66 -24.46 -9.04
CA LEU A 154 17.57 -25.15 -9.71
C LEU A 154 17.45 -24.81 -11.20
N GLY A 155 17.54 -23.55 -11.55
CA GLY A 155 17.17 -23.05 -12.88
C GLY A 155 17.99 -23.66 -14.01
N TRP A 156 19.29 -23.83 -13.84
CA TRP A 156 20.20 -24.27 -14.90
C TRP A 156 19.91 -25.69 -15.44
N TRP A 157 19.38 -26.57 -14.61
CA TRP A 157 19.02 -27.94 -15.01
C TRP A 157 17.51 -28.16 -15.12
N LEU A 158 16.70 -27.55 -14.23
CA LEU A 158 15.26 -27.77 -14.16
C LEU A 158 14.53 -27.15 -15.36
N LEU A 159 14.87 -25.90 -15.75
CA LEU A 159 14.22 -25.23 -16.87
C LEU A 159 14.45 -25.95 -18.22
N PRO A 160 15.66 -26.41 -18.58
CA PRO A 160 15.86 -27.24 -19.75
C PRO A 160 15.08 -28.57 -19.74
N ILE A 161 15.04 -29.27 -18.61
CA ILE A 161 14.26 -30.52 -18.49
C ILE A 161 12.77 -30.28 -18.74
N ILE A 162 12.18 -29.29 -18.07
CA ILE A 162 10.78 -28.94 -18.27
C ILE A 162 10.53 -28.52 -19.72
N SER A 163 11.42 -27.73 -20.31
CA SER A 163 11.33 -27.32 -21.71
C SER A 163 11.33 -28.51 -22.67
N LEU A 164 12.13 -29.51 -22.42
CA LEU A 164 12.19 -30.73 -23.20
C LEU A 164 10.85 -31.51 -23.08
N LEU A 165 10.36 -31.71 -21.84
CA LEU A 165 9.09 -32.41 -21.59
C LEU A 165 7.91 -31.72 -22.29
N ILE A 166 7.85 -30.40 -22.29
CA ILE A 166 6.81 -29.63 -22.99
C ILE A 166 6.88 -29.87 -24.51
N ARG A 167 8.09 -29.85 -25.10
CA ARG A 167 8.28 -30.05 -26.53
C ARG A 167 7.95 -31.49 -26.96
N LEU A 168 8.19 -32.47 -26.10
CA LEU A 168 7.80 -33.85 -26.34
C LEU A 168 6.29 -34.08 -26.21
N SER A 169 5.64 -33.35 -25.32
CA SER A 169 4.20 -33.46 -25.09
C SER A 169 3.34 -32.82 -26.19
N SER A 170 3.78 -31.72 -26.77
CA SER A 170 3.00 -30.99 -27.80
C SER A 170 3.89 -30.10 -28.67
N ARG A 171 3.51 -29.96 -29.97
CA ARG A 171 4.26 -29.12 -30.93
C ARG A 171 4.22 -27.65 -30.54
N GLY A 172 5.36 -26.95 -30.68
CA GLY A 172 5.50 -25.50 -30.48
C GLY A 172 6.55 -25.11 -29.45
N PRO A 173 6.73 -23.78 -29.17
CA PRO A 173 7.72 -23.28 -28.24
C PRO A 173 7.40 -23.68 -26.80
N ALA A 174 8.45 -23.97 -25.99
CA ALA A 174 8.27 -24.34 -24.59
C ALA A 174 7.90 -23.11 -23.71
N ILE A 175 8.41 -21.94 -24.08
CA ILE A 175 8.14 -20.68 -23.37
C ILE A 175 6.99 -19.95 -24.04
N PHE A 176 6.00 -19.59 -23.25
CA PHE A 176 4.89 -18.71 -23.59
C PHE A 176 5.20 -17.29 -23.12
N LYS A 177 4.92 -16.31 -23.96
CA LYS A 177 5.13 -14.89 -23.71
C LYS A 177 3.79 -14.18 -23.70
N GLN A 178 3.51 -13.42 -22.67
CA GLN A 178 2.27 -12.67 -22.54
C GLN A 178 2.53 -11.25 -22.09
N GLU A 179 1.94 -10.27 -22.78
CA GLU A 179 1.98 -8.88 -22.37
C GLU A 179 1.16 -8.68 -21.10
N ARG A 180 1.76 -8.02 -20.12
CA ARG A 180 1.14 -7.64 -18.85
C ARG A 180 1.53 -6.22 -18.47
N TRP A 181 0.81 -5.65 -17.51
CA TRP A 181 1.17 -4.35 -16.96
C TRP A 181 2.07 -4.53 -15.74
N GLY A 182 3.18 -3.81 -15.77
CA GLY A 182 4.18 -3.72 -14.70
C GLY A 182 4.05 -2.45 -13.88
N LEU A 183 5.16 -2.00 -13.33
CA LEU A 183 5.27 -0.75 -12.59
C LEU A 183 4.82 0.43 -13.46
N ASN A 184 4.05 1.37 -12.88
CA ASN A 184 3.55 2.57 -13.55
C ASN A 184 2.79 2.29 -14.88
N ASN A 185 2.14 1.13 -14.99
CA ASN A 185 1.44 0.65 -16.18
C ASN A 185 2.34 0.39 -17.40
N GLU A 186 3.64 0.30 -17.22
CA GLU A 186 4.53 -0.07 -18.29
C GLU A 186 4.24 -1.49 -18.77
N LYS A 187 4.27 -1.70 -20.08
CA LYS A 187 4.05 -3.02 -20.66
C LYS A 187 5.29 -3.87 -20.49
N ILE A 188 5.12 -5.02 -19.86
CA ILE A 188 6.18 -6.01 -19.65
C ILE A 188 5.83 -7.31 -20.37
N THR A 189 6.83 -8.04 -20.81
CA THR A 189 6.67 -9.40 -21.34
C THR A 189 6.88 -10.41 -20.23
N CYS A 190 5.80 -11.00 -19.74
CA CYS A 190 5.85 -12.04 -18.71
C CYS A 190 6.15 -13.41 -19.36
N TYR A 191 7.20 -14.09 -18.88
CA TYR A 191 7.60 -15.40 -19.36
C TYR A 191 6.98 -16.50 -18.50
N LYS A 192 6.41 -17.53 -19.18
CA LYS A 192 5.87 -18.72 -18.53
C LYS A 192 6.21 -19.96 -19.36
N PHE A 193 6.15 -21.12 -18.75
CA PHE A 193 6.07 -22.34 -19.54
C PHE A 193 4.70 -22.49 -20.19
N ARG A 194 4.70 -22.99 -21.41
CA ARG A 194 3.45 -23.29 -22.12
C ARG A 194 2.74 -24.48 -21.48
N THR A 195 1.52 -24.24 -21.03
CA THR A 195 0.64 -25.23 -20.40
C THR A 195 -0.54 -25.64 -21.26
N MET A 196 -0.77 -24.92 -22.36
CA MET A 196 -1.88 -25.14 -23.31
C MET A 196 -1.35 -25.55 -24.69
N VAL A 197 -2.21 -26.14 -25.50
CA VAL A 197 -1.92 -26.43 -26.92
C VAL A 197 -1.65 -25.14 -27.70
N SER A 198 -0.79 -25.19 -28.71
CA SER A 198 -0.34 -24.00 -29.44
C SER A 198 -1.45 -23.30 -30.24
N SER A 199 -2.58 -23.95 -30.50
CA SER A 199 -3.75 -23.38 -31.18
C SER A 199 -4.71 -22.65 -30.27
N SER A 200 -4.42 -22.57 -28.95
CA SER A 200 -5.28 -21.87 -28.01
C SER A 200 -5.14 -20.35 -28.12
N ASN A 201 -6.27 -19.64 -28.21
CA ASN A 201 -6.31 -18.19 -28.18
C ASN A 201 -6.62 -17.69 -26.78
N ASP A 202 -5.92 -16.64 -26.34
CA ASP A 202 -6.15 -15.95 -25.05
C ASP A 202 -7.35 -15.00 -25.12
N ILE A 203 -7.85 -14.71 -26.33
CA ILE A 203 -8.96 -13.79 -26.62
C ILE A 203 -10.02 -14.59 -27.36
N ASP A 204 -11.28 -14.45 -26.95
CA ASP A 204 -12.43 -15.03 -27.65
C ASP A 204 -12.78 -14.24 -28.93
N GLU A 205 -13.76 -14.73 -29.69
CA GLU A 205 -14.21 -14.08 -30.92
C GLU A 205 -14.87 -12.72 -30.69
N GLU A 206 -15.27 -12.43 -29.44
CA GLU A 206 -15.86 -11.17 -29.01
C GLU A 206 -14.82 -10.17 -28.49
N GLY A 207 -13.53 -10.55 -28.46
CA GLY A 207 -12.44 -9.70 -27.97
C GLY A 207 -12.23 -9.73 -26.45
N ASN A 208 -12.96 -10.59 -25.71
CA ASN A 208 -12.81 -10.70 -24.28
C ASN A 208 -11.67 -11.66 -23.91
N TYR A 209 -11.07 -11.43 -22.73
CA TYR A 209 -10.03 -12.33 -22.23
C TYR A 209 -10.61 -13.69 -21.83
N ASN A 210 -10.20 -14.73 -22.56
CA ASN A 210 -10.63 -16.10 -22.34
C ASN A 210 -9.82 -16.76 -21.22
N GLN A 211 -10.20 -16.45 -19.97
CA GLN A 211 -9.54 -16.97 -18.78
C GLN A 211 -9.70 -18.50 -18.70
N ALA A 212 -8.59 -19.20 -18.43
CA ALA A 212 -8.60 -20.65 -18.25
C ALA A 212 -9.49 -21.07 -17.08
N THR A 213 -10.38 -22.02 -17.33
CA THR A 213 -11.28 -22.60 -16.34
C THR A 213 -10.70 -23.86 -15.70
N LYS A 214 -11.36 -24.33 -14.64
CA LYS A 214 -11.02 -25.64 -14.05
C LYS A 214 -11.41 -26.75 -15.07
N ASN A 215 -10.46 -27.62 -15.43
CA ASN A 215 -10.63 -28.65 -16.48
C ASN A 215 -10.76 -28.11 -17.93
N ASP A 216 -10.11 -27.00 -18.24
CA ASP A 216 -10.07 -26.43 -19.58
C ASP A 216 -9.44 -27.44 -20.59
N PRO A 217 -10.16 -27.81 -21.70
CA PRO A 217 -9.65 -28.79 -22.65
C PRO A 217 -8.41 -28.36 -23.42
N ARG A 218 -8.07 -27.07 -23.38
CA ARG A 218 -6.85 -26.54 -24.01
C ARG A 218 -5.58 -26.89 -23.22
N ILE A 219 -5.70 -27.33 -21.95
CA ILE A 219 -4.57 -27.61 -21.08
C ILE A 219 -4.02 -29.01 -21.38
N THR A 220 -2.72 -29.11 -21.63
CA THR A 220 -2.03 -30.40 -21.79
C THR A 220 -1.87 -31.13 -20.44
N ALA A 221 -1.70 -32.46 -20.43
CA ALA A 221 -1.49 -33.24 -19.20
C ALA A 221 -0.29 -32.72 -18.38
N ILE A 222 0.83 -32.42 -19.06
CA ILE A 222 2.02 -31.79 -18.40
C ILE A 222 1.67 -30.38 -17.94
N GLY A 223 0.90 -29.63 -18.71
CA GLY A 223 0.43 -28.29 -18.35
C GLY A 223 -0.43 -28.30 -17.09
N ALA A 224 -1.30 -29.28 -16.92
CA ALA A 224 -2.12 -29.45 -15.72
C ALA A 224 -1.25 -29.68 -14.46
N PHE A 225 -0.25 -30.57 -14.58
CA PHE A 225 0.71 -30.79 -13.51
C PHE A 225 1.50 -29.51 -13.16
N MET A 226 2.01 -28.81 -14.17
CA MET A 226 2.78 -27.58 -13.96
C MET A 226 1.94 -26.48 -13.30
N ARG A 227 0.68 -26.30 -13.71
CA ARG A 227 -0.26 -25.34 -13.09
C ARG A 227 -0.51 -25.71 -11.63
N LYS A 228 -0.75 -27.00 -11.35
CA LYS A 228 -0.95 -27.50 -9.98
C LYS A 228 0.25 -27.28 -9.08
N THR A 229 1.46 -27.24 -9.61
CA THR A 229 2.72 -27.05 -8.86
C THR A 229 3.31 -25.65 -9.00
N ASN A 230 2.64 -24.73 -9.72
CA ASN A 230 3.13 -23.40 -10.12
C ASN A 230 4.48 -23.44 -10.86
N MET A 231 4.91 -24.59 -11.37
CA MET A 231 6.16 -24.71 -12.12
C MET A 231 6.12 -23.98 -13.47
N ASP A 232 4.91 -23.73 -14.00
CA ASP A 232 4.75 -22.92 -15.21
C ASP A 232 5.24 -21.47 -15.02
N GLU A 233 5.32 -20.97 -13.80
CA GLU A 233 5.75 -19.60 -13.51
C GLU A 233 7.25 -19.44 -13.24
N LEU A 234 8.02 -20.55 -13.19
CA LEU A 234 9.46 -20.50 -12.94
C LEU A 234 10.26 -19.60 -13.91
N PRO A 235 9.92 -19.50 -15.22
CA PRO A 235 10.61 -18.56 -16.11
C PRO A 235 10.48 -17.08 -15.71
N GLN A 236 9.51 -16.71 -14.86
CA GLN A 236 9.34 -15.33 -14.37
C GLN A 236 10.50 -14.87 -13.48
N PHE A 237 11.31 -15.78 -12.92
CA PHE A 237 12.56 -15.40 -12.24
C PHE A 237 13.51 -14.63 -13.16
N TRP A 238 13.44 -14.86 -14.48
CA TRP A 238 14.14 -14.04 -15.45
C TRP A 238 13.61 -12.60 -15.49
N ASN A 239 12.28 -12.43 -15.46
CA ASN A 239 11.69 -11.10 -15.36
C ASN A 239 12.09 -10.38 -14.06
N VAL A 240 12.26 -11.12 -12.96
CA VAL A 240 12.73 -10.54 -11.70
C VAL A 240 14.18 -10.06 -11.84
N LEU A 241 15.07 -10.83 -12.46
CA LEU A 241 16.46 -10.40 -12.71
C LEU A 241 16.52 -9.16 -13.60
N MET A 242 15.70 -9.08 -14.64
CA MET A 242 15.63 -7.92 -15.53
C MET A 242 15.06 -6.66 -14.84
N GLY A 243 14.27 -6.83 -13.78
CA GLY A 243 13.64 -5.73 -13.05
C GLY A 243 12.18 -5.48 -13.41
N ASP A 244 11.64 -6.21 -14.38
CA ASP A 244 10.25 -6.11 -14.78
C ASP A 244 9.29 -6.60 -13.68
N MET A 245 9.76 -7.53 -12.85
CA MET A 245 9.01 -8.16 -11.76
C MET A 245 9.82 -8.21 -10.47
N SER A 246 9.15 -8.53 -9.39
CA SER A 246 9.69 -8.86 -8.07
C SER A 246 9.31 -10.30 -7.70
N VAL A 247 10.01 -10.90 -6.75
CA VAL A 247 9.60 -12.20 -6.17
C VAL A 247 8.23 -12.06 -5.52
N VAL A 248 8.03 -11.00 -4.75
CA VAL A 248 6.77 -10.72 -4.03
C VAL A 248 6.19 -9.38 -4.47
N GLY A 249 4.90 -9.37 -4.82
CA GLY A 249 4.16 -8.18 -5.23
C GLY A 249 2.76 -8.49 -5.72
N PRO A 250 1.96 -7.48 -6.10
CA PRO A 250 0.68 -7.69 -6.76
C PRO A 250 0.83 -8.52 -8.03
N ARG A 251 -0.05 -9.51 -8.23
CA ARG A 251 0.02 -10.35 -9.44
C ARG A 251 -0.26 -9.53 -10.70
N PRO A 252 0.61 -9.54 -11.72
CA PRO A 252 0.36 -8.80 -12.95
C PRO A 252 -0.77 -9.43 -13.76
N HIS A 253 -1.75 -8.63 -14.17
CA HIS A 253 -2.86 -9.09 -14.98
C HIS A 253 -2.57 -8.90 -16.48
N PRO A 254 -3.14 -9.73 -17.37
CA PRO A 254 -3.10 -9.51 -18.82
C PRO A 254 -3.77 -8.19 -19.21
N THR A 255 -3.28 -7.55 -20.27
CA THR A 255 -3.80 -6.26 -20.75
C THR A 255 -5.32 -6.22 -20.91
N PRO A 256 -6.02 -7.22 -21.53
CA PRO A 256 -7.48 -7.17 -21.65
C PRO A 256 -8.20 -7.18 -20.30
N LEU A 257 -7.68 -7.91 -19.31
CA LEU A 257 -8.27 -7.94 -17.95
C LEU A 257 -8.06 -6.61 -17.21
N ASN A 258 -6.91 -5.95 -17.39
CA ASN A 258 -6.68 -4.62 -16.85
C ASN A 258 -7.66 -3.60 -17.44
N MET A 259 -7.84 -3.60 -18.76
CA MET A 259 -8.77 -2.70 -19.46
C MET A 259 -10.22 -2.89 -19.00
N ALA A 260 -10.67 -4.12 -18.79
CA ALA A 260 -12.01 -4.42 -18.29
C ALA A 260 -12.20 -4.00 -16.82
N SER A 261 -11.13 -4.04 -16.01
CA SER A 261 -11.23 -3.82 -14.56
C SER A 261 -10.97 -2.38 -14.12
N MET A 262 -10.20 -1.60 -14.89
CA MET A 262 -9.72 -0.27 -14.48
C MET A 262 -10.82 0.75 -14.20
N HIS A 263 -11.98 0.61 -14.83
CA HIS A 263 -13.13 1.51 -14.67
C HIS A 263 -14.24 0.96 -13.78
N THR A 264 -14.19 -0.35 -13.45
CA THR A 264 -15.26 -1.03 -12.70
C THR A 264 -14.88 -1.39 -11.27
N ILE A 265 -13.58 -1.37 -10.96
CA ILE A 265 -13.05 -1.79 -9.66
C ILE A 265 -12.37 -0.59 -8.99
N ASP A 266 -12.76 -0.30 -7.75
CA ASP A 266 -12.23 0.81 -6.99
C ASP A 266 -10.73 0.66 -6.73
N ASN A 267 -9.99 1.75 -6.94
CA ASN A 267 -8.55 1.82 -6.70
C ASN A 267 -7.71 0.78 -7.48
N TYR A 268 -8.27 0.18 -8.53
CA TYR A 268 -7.60 -0.88 -9.31
C TYR A 268 -6.21 -0.48 -9.78
N MET A 269 -6.05 0.75 -10.27
CA MET A 269 -4.79 1.25 -10.84
C MET A 269 -3.67 1.43 -9.81
N LEU A 270 -4.02 1.58 -8.53
CA LEU A 270 -3.03 1.70 -7.45
C LEU A 270 -2.17 0.44 -7.25
N ARG A 271 -2.58 -0.70 -7.84
CA ARG A 271 -1.79 -1.93 -7.83
C ARG A 271 -0.48 -1.80 -8.61
N HIS A 272 -0.42 -0.89 -9.57
CA HIS A 272 0.70 -0.71 -10.49
C HIS A 272 1.73 0.34 -10.02
N ILE A 273 1.56 0.91 -8.82
CA ILE A 273 2.55 1.82 -8.22
C ILE A 273 3.75 1.09 -7.59
N VAL A 274 3.70 -0.23 -7.54
CA VAL A 274 4.82 -1.09 -7.15
C VAL A 274 5.06 -2.16 -8.22
N THR A 275 6.27 -2.71 -8.24
CA THR A 275 6.64 -3.79 -9.16
C THR A 275 5.79 -5.04 -8.91
N PRO A 276 5.18 -5.65 -9.95
CA PRO A 276 4.37 -6.84 -9.81
C PRO A 276 5.19 -8.06 -9.37
N GLY A 277 4.56 -8.99 -8.65
CA GLY A 277 5.22 -10.16 -8.09
C GLY A 277 4.89 -11.49 -8.77
N ILE A 278 5.79 -12.48 -8.62
CA ILE A 278 5.51 -13.89 -8.91
C ILE A 278 4.47 -14.40 -7.92
N THR A 279 4.67 -14.13 -6.63
CA THR A 279 3.69 -14.37 -5.56
C THR A 279 3.30 -13.06 -4.89
N GLY A 280 2.23 -13.06 -4.08
CA GLY A 280 1.74 -11.85 -3.43
C GLY A 280 0.71 -12.13 -2.33
N TRP A 281 0.43 -11.11 -1.54
CA TRP A 281 -0.47 -11.22 -0.39
C TRP A 281 -1.87 -11.69 -0.76
N ALA A 282 -2.43 -11.23 -1.89
CA ALA A 282 -3.71 -11.70 -2.38
C ALA A 282 -3.69 -13.21 -2.70
N GLN A 283 -2.60 -13.70 -3.32
CA GLN A 283 -2.47 -15.09 -3.71
C GLN A 283 -2.39 -16.03 -2.51
N VAL A 284 -1.62 -15.68 -1.48
CA VAL A 284 -1.50 -16.52 -0.27
C VAL A 284 -2.74 -16.51 0.60
N ASN A 285 -3.61 -15.49 0.46
CA ASN A 285 -4.90 -15.40 1.15
C ASN A 285 -6.09 -15.90 0.30
N GLY A 286 -5.84 -16.82 -0.65
CA GLY A 286 -6.87 -17.52 -1.41
C GLY A 286 -7.49 -16.74 -2.57
N CYS A 287 -6.95 -15.55 -2.93
CA CYS A 287 -7.39 -14.81 -4.12
C CYS A 287 -6.62 -15.26 -5.36
N ARG A 288 -6.60 -16.57 -5.65
CA ARG A 288 -6.01 -17.17 -6.86
C ARG A 288 -7.11 -17.53 -7.88
N GLY A 289 -6.71 -17.77 -9.12
CA GLY A 289 -7.60 -18.28 -10.17
C GLY A 289 -8.55 -17.25 -10.73
N GLU A 290 -9.76 -17.69 -11.07
CA GLU A 290 -10.77 -16.90 -11.75
C GLU A 290 -11.30 -15.75 -10.90
N THR A 291 -11.61 -14.64 -11.56
CA THR A 291 -12.16 -13.43 -10.93
C THR A 291 -13.58 -13.12 -11.41
N LYS A 292 -14.26 -14.12 -11.99
CA LYS A 292 -15.62 -13.97 -12.54
C LYS A 292 -16.70 -13.81 -11.47
N ALA A 293 -16.48 -14.34 -10.27
CA ALA A 293 -17.44 -14.20 -9.18
C ALA A 293 -17.57 -12.73 -8.73
N PRO A 294 -18.79 -12.22 -8.49
CA PRO A 294 -18.99 -10.86 -8.02
C PRO A 294 -18.13 -10.53 -6.80
N GLY A 295 -17.45 -9.39 -6.82
CA GLY A 295 -16.59 -8.93 -5.72
C GLY A 295 -15.22 -9.62 -5.59
N SER A 296 -14.95 -10.71 -6.34
CA SER A 296 -13.67 -11.43 -6.23
C SER A 296 -12.48 -10.58 -6.67
N MET A 297 -12.64 -9.77 -7.72
CA MET A 297 -11.61 -8.85 -8.18
C MET A 297 -11.37 -7.73 -7.15
N GLN A 298 -12.44 -7.13 -6.60
CA GLN A 298 -12.31 -6.10 -5.56
C GLN A 298 -11.59 -6.65 -4.32
N LYS A 299 -11.95 -7.86 -3.88
CA LYS A 299 -11.26 -8.53 -2.77
C LYS A 299 -9.76 -8.70 -3.05
N ARG A 300 -9.38 -9.12 -4.25
CA ARG A 300 -7.98 -9.23 -4.67
C ARG A 300 -7.26 -7.90 -4.60
N VAL A 301 -7.88 -6.84 -5.17
CA VAL A 301 -7.32 -5.48 -5.13
C VAL A 301 -7.12 -5.01 -3.70
N ASN A 302 -8.08 -5.26 -2.80
CA ASN A 302 -7.95 -4.86 -1.39
C ASN A 302 -6.75 -5.53 -0.70
N PHE A 303 -6.49 -6.82 -0.97
CA PHE A 303 -5.29 -7.51 -0.46
C PHE A 303 -4.00 -6.96 -1.09
N ASP A 304 -4.01 -6.66 -2.39
CA ASP A 304 -2.86 -6.05 -3.05
C ASP A 304 -2.54 -4.67 -2.47
N LEU A 305 -3.57 -3.85 -2.21
CA LEU A 305 -3.41 -2.54 -1.58
C LEU A 305 -2.95 -2.65 -0.12
N TYR A 306 -3.45 -3.64 0.63
CA TYR A 306 -2.93 -3.91 1.97
C TYR A 306 -1.42 -4.15 1.93
N TYR A 307 -0.94 -5.01 1.03
CA TYR A 307 0.48 -5.27 0.84
C TYR A 307 1.25 -3.98 0.53
N ILE A 308 0.77 -3.17 -0.40
CA ILE A 308 1.41 -1.93 -0.84
C ILE A 308 1.56 -0.93 0.32
N HIS A 309 0.50 -0.75 1.11
CA HIS A 309 0.50 0.19 2.23
C HIS A 309 1.24 -0.29 3.48
N ARG A 310 1.32 -1.61 3.66
CA ARG A 310 1.90 -2.24 4.85
C ARG A 310 3.19 -3.00 4.57
N TRP A 311 3.82 -2.76 3.42
CA TRP A 311 5.02 -3.46 3.04
C TRP A 311 6.11 -3.35 4.12
N THR A 312 6.69 -4.50 4.44
CA THR A 312 7.92 -4.67 5.21
C THR A 312 8.71 -5.82 4.60
N PHE A 313 10.01 -5.86 4.81
CA PHE A 313 10.82 -7.00 4.39
C PHE A 313 10.33 -8.34 4.97
N TRP A 314 9.89 -8.32 6.23
CA TRP A 314 9.33 -9.50 6.89
C TRP A 314 8.01 -9.96 6.28
N LEU A 315 7.20 -9.07 5.77
CA LEU A 315 5.98 -9.43 5.05
C LEU A 315 6.31 -10.19 3.76
N ASP A 316 7.36 -9.79 3.03
CA ASP A 316 7.84 -10.55 1.86
C ASP A 316 8.28 -11.97 2.27
N CYS A 317 9.07 -12.12 3.33
CA CYS A 317 9.47 -13.42 3.85
C CYS A 317 8.26 -14.28 4.25
N GLN A 318 7.28 -13.70 4.92
CA GLN A 318 6.04 -14.38 5.30
C GLN A 318 5.25 -14.86 4.08
N ILE A 319 5.13 -14.03 3.04
CA ILE A 319 4.43 -14.39 1.80
C ILE A 319 5.13 -15.56 1.09
N ILE A 320 6.46 -15.54 1.02
CA ILE A 320 7.23 -16.63 0.42
C ILE A 320 7.01 -17.93 1.19
N LEU A 321 7.14 -17.89 2.52
CA LEU A 321 6.90 -19.05 3.37
C LEU A 321 5.47 -19.60 3.20
N GLN A 322 4.47 -18.72 3.25
CA GLN A 322 3.07 -19.11 3.06
C GLN A 322 2.81 -19.68 1.65
N THR A 323 3.50 -19.16 0.62
CA THR A 323 3.43 -19.70 -0.74
C THR A 323 3.91 -21.15 -0.77
N ILE A 324 5.04 -21.44 -0.11
CA ILE A 324 5.59 -22.82 -0.02
C ILE A 324 4.62 -23.72 0.75
N ILE A 325 4.09 -23.27 1.89
CA ILE A 325 3.12 -24.04 2.70
C ILE A 325 1.86 -24.35 1.90
N ASN A 326 1.27 -23.36 1.22
CA ASN A 326 0.07 -23.55 0.41
C ASN A 326 0.32 -24.54 -0.76
N LEU A 327 1.53 -24.49 -1.34
CA LEU A 327 1.94 -25.42 -2.39
C LEU A 327 2.02 -26.86 -1.87
N MET A 328 2.56 -27.08 -0.66
CA MET A 328 2.65 -28.40 -0.02
C MET A 328 1.28 -28.93 0.39
N ARG A 329 0.34 -28.08 0.79
CA ARG A 329 -1.03 -28.47 1.15
C ARG A 329 -1.93 -28.74 -0.05
N GLY A 330 -1.53 -28.32 -1.25
CA GLY A 330 -2.35 -28.42 -2.45
C GLY A 330 -3.52 -27.44 -2.48
N ASP A 331 -3.50 -26.42 -1.64
CA ASP A 331 -4.47 -25.34 -1.59
C ASP A 331 -4.21 -24.35 -2.74
N GLN A 332 -4.98 -24.54 -3.87
CA GLN A 332 -4.85 -23.68 -5.06
C GLN A 332 -6.21 -23.17 -5.52
#